data_9e321f36ce9213d2db7d6cadceafacdd
#
_entry.id   9e321f36ce9213d2db7d6cadceafacdd
#
_cell.length_a   1.000
_cell.length_b   1.000
_cell.length_c   1.000
_cell.angle_alpha   90.00
_cell.angle_beta   90.00
_cell.angle_gamma   90.00
#
_symmetry.space_group_name_H-M   'P 1'
#
loop_
_entity.id
_entity.type
_entity.pdbx_description
1 polymer ?
#
loop_
_entity_poly.entity_id
_entity_poly.type
_entity_poly.pdbx_seq_one_letter_code
_entity_poly.pdbx_strand_id
1 'polypeptide(L)'
;MRENAFVEAWKTQHRRVSMILGLTLLCAPSAISAYAENGVNDTTVQAVMQTKTVKGTVLDENGEPLIGVSIVVKGTSTGTITDFDGKFSINLPAGSKELVVSYIGYKEQTVAVTGNAPLNLKMVPDTQALDEVVVIGYGAVKKRDLTGAVASVKSEDITMNPGVNPMDALQGKIAGLDITNSSGQAGSSPTVQLRGTRSLQLDDDGNISSSAFKPTYIIDGMPGDIATLNPNDIESIEVLKDASSTAIYGSSGANGVIIVTTKGAKSGKPVINFNAYAGTTLGARVPKMRTGDSYLNYIKDSYKPVGTTNEEEIFGERYDAIKNNQWVNWGDEVLHSGLKQNYSISVAGGTEKTKAYFSLNYTDEKSMYENDNYKVYSTRVRIDQEINKWINAGINVQASFSNKNSRNAVLERALFSTPLGVPYNEDGSITEDRKSVV
;
A
#
# COMPACT_ATOMS: atom_id res chain seq x y z
N MET A 1 0.18 34.71 29.98
CA MET A 1 1.53 34.12 30.27
C MET A 1 1.62 32.61 29.96
N ARG A 2 0.54 31.86 29.72
CA ARG A 2 0.60 30.40 29.40
C ARG A 2 0.67 30.09 27.90
N GLU A 3 0.22 30.98 27.02
CA GLU A 3 0.26 30.76 25.55
C GLU A 3 1.67 30.86 24.95
N ASN A 4 2.53 31.73 25.50
CA ASN A 4 3.88 31.91 24.95
C ASN A 4 4.82 30.70 25.21
N ALA A 5 4.58 29.95 26.29
CA ALA A 5 5.39 28.77 26.61
C ALA A 5 5.13 27.58 25.66
N PHE A 6 3.91 27.47 25.17
CA PHE A 6 3.54 26.40 24.24
C PHE A 6 4.11 26.64 22.84
N VAL A 7 4.12 27.89 22.38
CA VAL A 7 4.69 28.29 21.08
C VAL A 7 6.23 28.15 21.08
N GLU A 8 6.88 28.44 22.18
CA GLU A 8 8.34 28.26 22.34
C GLU A 8 8.72 26.77 22.39
N ALA A 9 7.97 25.94 23.09
CA ALA A 9 8.18 24.50 23.12
C ALA A 9 7.97 23.86 21.73
N TRP A 10 6.96 24.32 20.99
CA TRP A 10 6.67 23.86 19.63
C TRP A 10 7.78 24.22 18.61
N LYS A 11 8.30 25.46 18.69
CA LYS A 11 9.45 25.91 17.87
C LYS A 11 10.74 25.13 18.16
N THR A 12 10.96 24.75 19.40
CA THR A 12 12.15 24.00 19.82
C THR A 12 12.10 22.56 19.32
N GLN A 13 10.91 21.97 19.29
CA GLN A 13 10.71 20.60 18.81
C GLN A 13 10.89 20.50 17.28
N HIS A 14 10.40 21.47 16.52
CA HIS A 14 10.62 21.53 15.07
C HIS A 14 12.08 21.76 14.68
N ARG A 15 12.82 22.54 15.46
CA ARG A 15 14.25 22.74 15.25
C ARG A 15 15.08 21.46 15.45
N ARG A 16 14.67 20.59 16.37
CA ARG A 16 15.34 19.30 16.59
C ARG A 16 15.03 18.28 15.50
N VAL A 17 13.82 18.24 14.98
CA VAL A 17 13.42 17.37 13.87
C VAL A 17 14.08 17.81 12.56
N SER A 18 14.16 19.11 12.29
CA SER A 18 14.89 19.64 11.13
C SER A 18 16.39 19.41 11.18
N MET A 19 16.98 19.36 12.38
CA MET A 19 18.41 19.09 12.56
C MET A 19 18.76 17.62 12.34
N ILE A 20 17.86 16.70 12.64
CA ILE A 20 18.05 15.26 12.38
C ILE A 20 17.87 14.92 10.89
N LEU A 21 16.93 15.58 10.18
CA LEU A 21 16.79 15.42 8.74
C LEU A 21 17.89 16.10 7.92
N GLY A 22 18.47 17.19 8.44
CA GLY A 22 19.56 17.91 7.78
C GLY A 22 20.90 17.19 7.84
N LEU A 23 21.12 16.32 8.84
CA LEU A 23 22.42 15.65 9.02
C LEU A 23 22.57 14.38 8.16
N THR A 24 21.49 13.87 7.59
CA THR A 24 21.52 12.68 6.71
C THR A 24 21.65 13.02 5.22
N LEU A 25 21.55 14.30 4.84
CA LEU A 25 21.63 14.72 3.43
C LEU A 25 23.01 15.26 3.03
N LEU A 26 23.99 15.31 3.94
CA LEU A 26 25.30 15.96 3.73
C LEU A 26 26.45 14.97 3.51
N CYS A 27 26.18 13.67 3.30
CA CYS A 27 27.19 12.69 2.93
C CYS A 27 26.94 12.07 1.56
N ALA A 28 26.82 12.89 0.52
CA ALA A 28 27.04 12.45 -0.85
C ALA A 28 28.32 13.13 -1.36
N PRO A 29 29.42 12.39 -1.56
CA PRO A 29 30.58 12.98 -2.22
C PRO A 29 30.26 13.16 -3.69
N SER A 30 30.30 14.40 -4.11
CA SER A 30 30.41 14.86 -5.50
C SER A 30 31.61 14.19 -6.17
N ALA A 31 31.33 13.19 -7.01
CA ALA A 31 32.28 12.62 -7.94
C ALA A 31 31.65 12.60 -9.34
N ILE A 32 31.42 13.79 -9.86
CA ILE A 32 31.29 14.01 -11.31
C ILE A 32 32.30 15.08 -11.65
N SER A 33 33.46 14.66 -12.09
CA SER A 33 34.41 15.53 -12.74
C SER A 33 35.19 14.78 -13.81
N ALA A 34 35.02 15.29 -15.00
CA ALA A 34 36.01 15.33 -16.09
C ALA A 34 36.38 13.99 -16.75
N TYR A 35 35.72 13.71 -17.84
CA TYR A 35 36.43 13.17 -18.99
C TYR A 35 36.70 14.30 -19.97
N ALA A 36 37.92 14.84 -19.89
CA ALA A 36 38.50 15.63 -20.93
C ALA A 36 39.04 14.70 -22.03
N GLU A 37 38.68 15.04 -23.24
CA GLU A 37 39.32 14.53 -24.47
C GLU A 37 40.82 14.52 -24.37
N ASN A 38 41.42 13.40 -24.75
CA ASN A 38 42.71 13.41 -25.43
C ASN A 38 42.71 12.31 -26.49
N GLY A 39 42.98 12.78 -27.70
CA GLY A 39 42.92 12.05 -28.92
C GLY A 39 44.00 10.99 -29.10
N VAL A 40 43.63 10.06 -29.95
CA VAL A 40 44.38 9.37 -30.99
C VAL A 40 45.74 8.79 -30.61
N ASN A 41 45.79 7.46 -30.54
CA ASN A 41 46.64 6.71 -31.45
C ASN A 41 46.15 5.28 -31.60
N ASP A 42 45.75 5.00 -32.81
CA ASP A 42 45.42 3.73 -33.41
C ASP A 42 46.60 2.74 -33.29
N THR A 43 46.39 1.67 -32.54
CA THR A 43 47.11 0.43 -32.76
C THR A 43 46.18 -0.71 -32.39
N THR A 44 45.40 -1.12 -33.36
CA THR A 44 44.59 -2.33 -33.34
C THR A 44 45.47 -3.55 -33.13
N VAL A 45 45.59 -3.98 -31.89
CA VAL A 45 45.88 -5.38 -31.61
C VAL A 45 44.53 -6.08 -31.41
N GLN A 46 43.99 -6.63 -32.49
CA GLN A 46 42.92 -7.60 -32.42
C GLN A 46 43.45 -8.83 -31.71
N ALA A 47 43.32 -8.87 -30.38
CA ALA A 47 43.31 -10.13 -29.67
C ALA A 47 42.04 -10.87 -30.11
N VAL A 48 42.19 -11.84 -30.98
CA VAL A 48 41.14 -12.81 -31.31
C VAL A 48 40.81 -13.53 -30.01
N MET A 49 39.84 -13.01 -29.25
CA MET A 49 39.26 -13.72 -28.15
C MET A 49 38.57 -14.93 -28.75
N GLN A 50 39.17 -16.11 -28.56
CA GLN A 50 38.51 -17.38 -28.89
C GLN A 50 37.28 -17.52 -28.00
N THR A 51 36.15 -17.05 -28.48
CA THR A 51 34.84 -17.28 -27.84
C THR A 51 34.42 -18.69 -28.19
N LYS A 52 34.24 -19.53 -27.17
CA LYS A 52 33.76 -20.88 -27.32
C LYS A 52 32.22 -20.87 -27.29
N THR A 53 31.57 -21.27 -28.39
CA THR A 53 30.12 -21.41 -28.42
C THR A 53 29.70 -22.75 -27.79
N VAL A 54 28.88 -22.70 -26.77
CA VAL A 54 28.28 -23.86 -26.10
C VAL A 54 26.81 -23.95 -26.49
N LYS A 55 26.41 -25.17 -26.90
CA LYS A 55 25.01 -25.49 -27.23
C LYS A 55 24.50 -26.57 -26.29
N GLY A 56 23.20 -26.56 -26.02
CA GLY A 56 22.59 -27.57 -25.17
C GLY A 56 21.08 -27.55 -25.23
N THR A 57 20.47 -28.46 -24.45
CA THR A 57 19.03 -28.56 -24.27
C THR A 57 18.70 -28.63 -22.79
N VAL A 58 17.65 -27.95 -22.37
CA VAL A 58 17.16 -27.98 -20.99
C VAL A 58 15.83 -28.69 -20.95
N LEU A 59 15.74 -29.71 -20.12
CA LEU A 59 14.57 -30.56 -19.95
C LEU A 59 14.07 -30.50 -18.51
N ASP A 60 12.80 -30.83 -18.30
CA ASP A 60 12.22 -31.04 -16.97
C ASP A 60 12.52 -32.47 -16.43
N GLU A 61 11.93 -32.81 -15.29
CA GLU A 61 12.07 -34.16 -14.67
C GLU A 61 11.43 -35.29 -15.52
N ASN A 62 10.45 -34.96 -16.36
CA ASN A 62 9.74 -35.90 -17.24
C ASN A 62 10.42 -36.04 -18.60
N GLY A 63 11.41 -35.19 -18.89
CA GLY A 63 12.10 -35.14 -20.18
C GLY A 63 11.44 -34.24 -21.20
N GLU A 64 10.51 -33.35 -20.79
CA GLU A 64 9.91 -32.35 -21.64
C GLU A 64 10.80 -31.10 -21.77
N PRO A 65 10.87 -30.45 -22.94
CA PRO A 65 11.69 -29.27 -23.14
C PRO A 65 11.16 -28.06 -22.36
N LEU A 66 12.05 -27.37 -21.63
CA LEU A 66 11.71 -26.16 -20.88
C LEU A 66 12.02 -24.90 -21.71
N ILE A 67 10.99 -24.12 -21.99
CA ILE A 67 11.02 -22.88 -22.80
C ILE A 67 11.31 -21.69 -21.89
N GLY A 68 12.20 -20.77 -22.31
CA GLY A 68 12.45 -19.51 -21.57
C GLY A 68 13.34 -19.67 -20.34
N VAL A 69 14.07 -20.77 -20.19
CA VAL A 69 15.06 -20.95 -19.13
C VAL A 69 16.20 -19.95 -19.32
N SER A 70 16.55 -19.20 -18.29
CA SER A 70 17.66 -18.27 -18.30
C SER A 70 18.97 -18.99 -18.08
N ILE A 71 19.95 -18.76 -18.94
CA ILE A 71 21.30 -19.35 -18.88
C ILE A 71 22.30 -18.19 -18.93
N VAL A 72 23.05 -18.00 -17.86
CA VAL A 72 24.01 -16.90 -17.70
C VAL A 72 25.39 -17.47 -17.41
N VAL A 73 26.42 -16.87 -18.01
CA VAL A 73 27.81 -17.21 -17.70
C VAL A 73 28.17 -16.65 -16.33
N LYS A 74 28.56 -17.51 -15.39
CA LYS A 74 28.83 -17.14 -14.00
C LYS A 74 29.84 -16.01 -13.91
N GLY A 75 29.45 -14.94 -13.17
CA GLY A 75 30.31 -13.75 -12.97
C GLY A 75 30.33 -12.75 -14.12
N THR A 76 29.47 -12.92 -15.12
CA THR A 76 29.35 -12.01 -16.26
C THR A 76 27.89 -11.61 -16.52
N SER A 77 27.66 -10.64 -17.39
CA SER A 77 26.34 -10.27 -17.89
C SER A 77 25.94 -11.02 -19.19
N THR A 78 26.78 -11.95 -19.67
CA THR A 78 26.53 -12.72 -20.89
C THR A 78 25.53 -13.83 -20.62
N GLY A 79 24.35 -13.76 -21.23
CA GLY A 79 23.27 -14.75 -21.05
C GLY A 79 22.49 -15.03 -22.30
N THR A 80 21.69 -16.07 -22.28
CA THR A 80 20.73 -16.47 -23.30
C THR A 80 19.52 -17.13 -22.66
N ILE A 81 18.45 -17.36 -23.44
CA ILE A 81 17.26 -18.11 -23.01
C ILE A 81 17.04 -19.31 -23.93
N THR A 82 16.37 -20.37 -23.44
CA THR A 82 15.98 -21.52 -24.27
C THR A 82 14.83 -21.19 -25.22
N ASP A 83 14.88 -21.79 -26.40
CA ASP A 83 13.83 -21.73 -27.41
C ASP A 83 12.65 -22.69 -27.12
N PHE A 84 11.71 -22.83 -28.08
CA PHE A 84 10.53 -23.70 -27.97
C PHE A 84 10.85 -25.19 -27.85
N ASP A 85 12.02 -25.62 -28.31
CA ASP A 85 12.53 -26.99 -28.17
C ASP A 85 13.43 -27.18 -26.94
N GLY A 86 13.49 -26.18 -26.04
CA GLY A 86 14.37 -26.18 -24.87
C GLY A 86 15.85 -26.00 -25.22
N LYS A 87 16.20 -25.66 -26.48
CA LYS A 87 17.58 -25.54 -26.93
C LYS A 87 18.15 -24.14 -26.67
N PHE A 88 19.43 -24.08 -26.38
CA PHE A 88 20.16 -22.83 -26.21
C PHE A 88 21.50 -22.83 -26.92
N SER A 89 22.00 -21.62 -27.20
CA SER A 89 23.35 -21.39 -27.70
C SER A 89 23.93 -20.15 -27.02
N ILE A 90 25.07 -20.29 -26.35
CA ILE A 90 25.72 -19.21 -25.63
C ILE A 90 27.21 -19.16 -25.94
N ASN A 91 27.74 -17.94 -26.09
CA ASN A 91 29.15 -17.71 -26.29
C ASN A 91 29.85 -17.51 -24.94
N LEU A 92 30.78 -18.39 -24.61
CA LEU A 92 31.59 -18.27 -23.39
C LEU A 92 32.77 -17.34 -23.66
N PRO A 93 32.93 -16.29 -22.82
CA PRO A 93 34.17 -15.51 -22.78
C PRO A 93 35.35 -16.40 -22.36
N ALA A 94 36.53 -16.04 -22.84
CA ALA A 94 37.77 -16.75 -22.50
C ALA A 94 37.97 -16.80 -20.98
N GLY A 95 38.23 -18.00 -20.44
CA GLY A 95 38.39 -18.22 -18.99
C GLY A 95 37.14 -18.60 -18.22
N SER A 96 35.94 -18.45 -18.79
CA SER A 96 34.68 -18.85 -18.13
C SER A 96 34.44 -20.35 -18.32
N LYS A 97 34.07 -21.06 -17.24
CA LYS A 97 33.86 -22.52 -17.24
C LYS A 97 32.53 -22.93 -16.62
N GLU A 98 31.72 -22.00 -16.11
CA GLU A 98 30.50 -22.31 -15.42
C GLU A 98 29.30 -21.50 -15.96
N LEU A 99 28.18 -22.17 -16.13
CA LEU A 99 26.89 -21.58 -16.47
C LEU A 99 25.97 -21.67 -15.27
N VAL A 100 25.24 -20.60 -15.01
CA VAL A 100 24.13 -20.57 -14.06
C VAL A 100 22.83 -20.70 -14.84
N VAL A 101 22.04 -21.70 -14.53
CA VAL A 101 20.77 -22.01 -15.18
C VAL A 101 19.66 -21.80 -14.16
N SER A 102 18.72 -20.91 -14.46
CA SER A 102 17.61 -20.57 -13.59
C SER A 102 16.29 -20.54 -14.35
N TYR A 103 15.23 -21.03 -13.73
CA TYR A 103 13.87 -21.02 -14.24
C TYR A 103 12.86 -20.96 -13.09
N ILE A 104 11.74 -20.26 -13.32
CA ILE A 104 10.70 -20.10 -12.30
C ILE A 104 10.13 -21.49 -11.93
N GLY A 105 10.12 -21.81 -10.64
CA GLY A 105 9.65 -23.10 -10.13
C GLY A 105 10.68 -24.22 -10.13
N TYR A 106 11.92 -23.95 -10.52
CA TYR A 106 13.01 -24.92 -10.52
C TYR A 106 14.22 -24.43 -9.71
N LYS A 107 14.99 -25.37 -9.16
CA LYS A 107 16.23 -25.05 -8.42
C LYS A 107 17.27 -24.49 -9.36
N GLU A 108 17.89 -23.38 -8.99
CA GLU A 108 19.04 -22.84 -9.71
C GLU A 108 20.19 -23.85 -9.69
N GLN A 109 20.78 -24.09 -10.85
CA GLN A 109 21.89 -25.03 -11.02
C GLN A 109 23.11 -24.32 -11.61
N THR A 110 24.28 -24.55 -11.03
CA THR A 110 25.56 -24.15 -11.63
C THR A 110 26.18 -25.38 -12.32
N VAL A 111 26.42 -25.25 -13.62
CA VAL A 111 26.92 -26.37 -14.47
C VAL A 111 28.27 -25.99 -15.04
N ALA A 112 29.25 -26.89 -14.83
CA ALA A 112 30.57 -26.73 -15.43
C ALA A 112 30.57 -27.18 -16.90
N VAL A 113 31.15 -26.35 -17.75
CA VAL A 113 31.30 -26.62 -19.18
C VAL A 113 32.61 -27.33 -19.44
N THR A 114 32.58 -28.66 -19.54
CA THR A 114 33.75 -29.50 -19.88
C THR A 114 33.62 -30.01 -21.30
N GLY A 115 34.53 -29.56 -22.18
CA GLY A 115 34.56 -30.05 -23.58
C GLY A 115 33.66 -29.29 -24.56
N ASN A 116 33.45 -29.86 -25.78
CA ASN A 116 32.66 -29.28 -26.86
C ASN A 116 31.34 -30.01 -27.11
N ALA A 117 30.97 -30.99 -26.27
CA ALA A 117 29.74 -31.76 -26.42
C ALA A 117 28.54 -30.89 -26.05
N PRO A 118 27.37 -31.10 -26.68
CA PRO A 118 26.13 -30.43 -26.28
C PRO A 118 25.77 -30.73 -24.82
N LEU A 119 25.35 -29.75 -24.08
CA LEU A 119 24.95 -29.90 -22.69
C LEU A 119 23.48 -30.31 -22.61
N ASN A 120 23.17 -31.47 -22.09
CA ASN A 120 21.81 -31.88 -21.74
C ASN A 120 21.60 -31.63 -20.25
N LEU A 121 20.82 -30.61 -19.94
CA LEU A 121 20.55 -30.18 -18.58
C LEU A 121 19.15 -30.62 -18.16
N LYS A 122 19.05 -31.28 -17.03
CA LYS A 122 17.80 -31.68 -16.42
C LYS A 122 17.54 -30.81 -15.20
N MET A 123 16.49 -29.98 -15.25
CA MET A 123 16.12 -29.13 -14.12
C MET A 123 15.30 -29.94 -13.12
N VAL A 124 15.60 -29.75 -11.86
CA VAL A 124 14.85 -30.34 -10.75
C VAL A 124 13.87 -29.31 -10.26
N PRO A 125 12.56 -29.61 -10.19
CA PRO A 125 11.59 -28.70 -9.60
C PRO A 125 12.05 -28.26 -8.23
N ASP A 126 11.91 -26.99 -7.95
CA ASP A 126 12.07 -26.54 -6.58
C ASP A 126 10.81 -26.97 -5.81
N THR A 127 10.85 -28.24 -5.35
CA THR A 127 9.83 -28.82 -4.48
C THR A 127 9.86 -28.24 -3.07
N GLN A 128 10.72 -27.28 -2.79
CA GLN A 128 10.38 -26.21 -1.87
C GLN A 128 9.36 -25.30 -2.58
N ALA A 129 8.27 -25.86 -3.13
CA ALA A 129 6.99 -25.18 -3.09
C ALA A 129 6.90 -24.72 -1.65
N LEU A 130 6.99 -23.42 -1.47
CA LEU A 130 6.81 -22.78 -0.18
C LEU A 130 5.60 -23.46 0.43
N ASP A 131 5.82 -24.42 1.35
CA ASP A 131 4.77 -24.87 2.23
C ASP A 131 4.33 -23.57 2.89
N GLU A 132 3.27 -22.96 2.35
CA GLU A 132 2.75 -21.69 2.80
C GLU A 132 2.35 -21.90 4.24
N VAL A 133 3.20 -21.45 5.14
CA VAL A 133 3.05 -21.63 6.58
C VAL A 133 2.22 -20.46 7.04
N VAL A 134 1.04 -20.75 7.56
CA VAL A 134 0.14 -19.76 8.15
C VAL A 134 0.33 -19.81 9.66
N VAL A 135 0.58 -18.67 10.27
CA VAL A 135 0.64 -18.56 11.73
C VAL A 135 -0.80 -18.53 12.25
N ILE A 136 -1.23 -19.57 12.96
CA ILE A 136 -2.55 -19.65 13.56
C ILE A 136 -2.39 -19.80 15.07
N GLY A 137 -3.01 -18.91 15.83
CA GLY A 137 -2.94 -18.90 17.27
C GLY A 137 -1.49 -18.73 17.75
N TYR A 138 -1.00 -19.72 18.49
CA TYR A 138 0.34 -19.73 19.07
C TYR A 138 1.34 -20.59 18.28
N GLY A 139 0.99 -21.01 17.05
CA GLY A 139 1.83 -21.90 16.25
C GLY A 139 1.75 -21.62 14.75
N ALA A 140 2.77 -22.10 14.03
CA ALA A 140 2.80 -22.06 12.58
C ALA A 140 2.32 -23.41 12.03
N VAL A 141 1.26 -23.40 11.22
CA VAL A 141 0.67 -24.61 10.60
C VAL A 141 0.76 -24.47 9.09
N LYS A 142 1.03 -25.57 8.39
CA LYS A 142 1.01 -25.54 6.92
C LYS A 142 -0.41 -25.27 6.43
N LYS A 143 -0.57 -24.37 5.48
CA LYS A 143 -1.88 -24.00 4.90
C LYS A 143 -2.68 -25.21 4.44
N ARG A 144 -2.02 -26.23 3.88
CA ARG A 144 -2.64 -27.49 3.46
C ARG A 144 -3.23 -28.32 4.60
N ASP A 145 -2.74 -28.12 5.82
CA ASP A 145 -3.17 -28.87 7.00
C ASP A 145 -4.38 -28.18 7.69
N LEU A 146 -4.78 -27.01 7.16
CA LEU A 146 -5.96 -26.29 7.62
C LEU A 146 -7.22 -26.83 6.95
N THR A 147 -8.10 -27.39 7.75
CA THR A 147 -9.40 -27.93 7.29
C THR A 147 -10.44 -26.86 6.97
N GLY A 148 -10.15 -25.59 7.29
CA GLY A 148 -11.05 -24.43 7.08
C GLY A 148 -10.72 -23.63 5.83
N ALA A 149 -11.70 -22.84 5.34
CA ALA A 149 -11.50 -21.91 4.23
C ALA A 149 -10.64 -20.71 4.65
N VAL A 150 -9.34 -20.75 4.33
CA VAL A 150 -8.39 -19.67 4.56
C VAL A 150 -8.08 -18.99 3.24
N ALA A 151 -8.29 -17.69 3.17
CA ALA A 151 -7.84 -16.87 2.05
C ALA A 151 -6.59 -16.10 2.46
N SER A 152 -5.57 -16.09 1.62
CA SER A 152 -4.28 -15.42 1.87
C SER A 152 -4.00 -14.41 0.79
N VAL A 153 -3.48 -13.24 1.19
CA VAL A 153 -3.03 -12.16 0.30
C VAL A 153 -1.59 -11.82 0.68
N LYS A 154 -0.70 -11.78 -0.31
CA LYS A 154 0.73 -11.54 -0.12
C LYS A 154 1.09 -10.06 -0.20
N SER A 155 2.32 -9.74 0.26
CA SER A 155 2.87 -8.39 0.29
C SER A 155 2.77 -7.67 -1.07
N GLU A 156 3.05 -8.37 -2.16
CA GLU A 156 3.00 -7.80 -3.51
C GLU A 156 1.61 -7.27 -3.84
N ASP A 157 0.58 -8.06 -3.54
CA ASP A 157 -0.81 -7.69 -3.78
C ASP A 157 -1.29 -6.55 -2.87
N ILE A 158 -0.76 -6.48 -1.64
CA ILE A 158 -1.08 -5.43 -0.67
C ILE A 158 -0.49 -4.10 -1.12
N THR A 159 0.74 -4.10 -1.61
CA THR A 159 1.45 -2.90 -2.02
C THR A 159 1.06 -2.38 -3.41
N MET A 160 0.41 -3.21 -4.26
CA MET A 160 -0.12 -2.78 -5.56
C MET A 160 -1.23 -1.72 -5.43
N ASN A 161 -2.00 -1.76 -4.36
CA ASN A 161 -3.05 -0.78 -4.12
C ASN A 161 -2.58 0.20 -3.03
N PRO A 162 -2.21 1.43 -3.39
CA PRO A 162 -1.62 2.39 -2.46
C PRO A 162 -2.68 2.97 -1.51
N GLY A 163 -3.17 2.13 -0.59
CA GLY A 163 -4.01 2.53 0.55
C GLY A 163 -3.17 3.03 1.73
N VAL A 164 -3.72 3.91 2.58
CA VAL A 164 -3.15 4.19 3.91
C VAL A 164 -3.44 3.03 4.83
N ASN A 165 -4.63 2.47 4.70
CA ASN A 165 -5.06 1.32 5.49
C ASN A 165 -4.80 0.02 4.71
N PRO A 166 -4.15 -0.98 5.31
CA PRO A 166 -3.92 -2.27 4.67
C PRO A 166 -5.19 -2.97 4.19
N MET A 167 -6.33 -2.69 4.82
CA MET A 167 -7.63 -3.27 4.43
C MET A 167 -8.10 -2.82 3.05
N ASP A 168 -7.77 -1.59 2.63
CA ASP A 168 -8.13 -1.09 1.30
C ASP A 168 -7.56 -1.99 0.19
N ALA A 169 -6.39 -2.55 0.41
CA ALA A 169 -5.74 -3.45 -0.53
C ALA A 169 -6.44 -4.82 -0.69
N LEU A 170 -7.28 -5.20 0.27
CA LEU A 170 -8.01 -6.47 0.25
C LEU A 170 -9.38 -6.36 -0.43
N GLN A 171 -9.85 -5.16 -0.72
CA GLN A 171 -11.16 -4.91 -1.32
C GLN A 171 -11.29 -5.68 -2.66
N GLY A 172 -12.32 -6.52 -2.75
CA GLY A 172 -12.61 -7.34 -3.93
C GLY A 172 -11.69 -8.55 -4.15
N LYS A 173 -10.64 -8.74 -3.34
CA LYS A 173 -9.70 -9.88 -3.49
C LYS A 173 -10.12 -11.13 -2.72
N ILE A 174 -10.92 -10.98 -1.69
CA ILE A 174 -11.31 -12.09 -0.82
C ILE A 174 -12.82 -12.29 -0.86
N ALA A 175 -13.28 -13.45 -1.32
CA ALA A 175 -14.69 -13.78 -1.34
C ALA A 175 -15.30 -13.80 0.07
N GLY A 176 -16.39 -13.06 0.28
CA GLY A 176 -17.10 -12.93 1.55
C GLY A 176 -16.48 -11.93 2.53
N LEU A 177 -15.46 -11.18 2.12
CA LEU A 177 -14.93 -10.01 2.83
C LEU A 177 -15.48 -8.76 2.15
N ASP A 178 -16.28 -8.00 2.86
CA ASP A 178 -16.82 -6.72 2.41
C ASP A 178 -16.08 -5.58 3.08
N ILE A 179 -15.56 -4.67 2.26
CA ILE A 179 -14.77 -3.52 2.69
C ILE A 179 -15.34 -2.27 2.04
N THR A 180 -15.86 -1.38 2.86
CA THR A 180 -16.52 -0.15 2.43
C THR A 180 -15.85 1.08 3.04
N ASN A 181 -15.49 2.03 2.18
CA ASN A 181 -15.05 3.36 2.57
C ASN A 181 -16.21 4.34 2.40
N SER A 182 -16.77 4.83 3.50
CA SER A 182 -17.98 5.64 3.48
C SER A 182 -17.75 7.15 3.49
N SER A 183 -16.59 7.63 3.97
CA SER A 183 -16.43 9.05 4.24
C SER A 183 -15.56 9.83 3.25
N GLY A 184 -14.61 9.20 2.59
CA GLY A 184 -13.61 9.90 1.77
C GLY A 184 -12.71 10.87 2.54
N GLN A 185 -12.78 10.86 3.88
CA GLN A 185 -11.92 11.67 4.76
C GLN A 185 -10.52 11.07 4.84
N ALA A 186 -9.52 11.94 5.02
CA ALA A 186 -8.14 11.52 5.19
C ALA A 186 -7.98 10.64 6.44
N GLY A 187 -7.22 9.54 6.30
CA GLY A 187 -6.97 8.60 7.38
C GLY A 187 -8.25 7.97 7.96
N SER A 188 -9.31 7.83 7.15
CA SER A 188 -10.49 7.08 7.56
C SER A 188 -10.21 5.58 7.50
N SER A 189 -10.71 4.84 8.49
CA SER A 189 -10.65 3.39 8.46
C SER A 189 -11.87 2.83 7.74
N PRO A 190 -11.70 1.88 6.81
CA PRO A 190 -12.81 1.25 6.14
C PRO A 190 -13.62 0.41 7.12
N THR A 191 -14.92 0.28 6.86
CA THR A 191 -15.76 -0.70 7.52
C THR A 191 -15.50 -2.06 6.91
N VAL A 192 -15.11 -3.03 7.74
CA VAL A 192 -14.77 -4.38 7.32
C VAL A 192 -15.79 -5.36 7.90
N GLN A 193 -16.41 -6.14 7.04
CA GLN A 193 -17.38 -7.18 7.43
C GLN A 193 -17.01 -8.51 6.77
N LEU A 194 -17.13 -9.59 7.52
CA LEU A 194 -16.85 -10.94 7.02
C LEU A 194 -18.13 -11.77 7.02
N ARG A 195 -18.57 -12.19 5.81
CA ARG A 195 -19.81 -12.96 5.59
C ARG A 195 -21.09 -12.27 6.11
N GLY A 196 -21.10 -10.93 6.06
CA GLY A 196 -22.25 -10.11 6.46
C GLY A 196 -22.44 -9.97 7.97
N THR A 197 -23.57 -9.38 8.35
CA THR A 197 -23.94 -9.10 9.75
C THR A 197 -24.50 -10.33 10.43
N ARG A 198 -23.80 -10.89 11.40
CA ARG A 198 -24.23 -12.08 12.14
C ARG A 198 -24.59 -11.83 13.60
N SER A 199 -24.20 -10.68 14.13
CA SER A 199 -24.41 -10.31 15.52
C SER A 199 -25.34 -9.11 15.60
N LEU A 200 -26.30 -9.13 16.51
CA LEU A 200 -27.15 -8.01 16.84
C LEU A 200 -26.69 -7.47 18.20
N GLN A 201 -25.71 -6.57 18.15
CA GLN A 201 -25.31 -5.80 19.34
C GLN A 201 -25.91 -4.40 19.19
N LEU A 202 -26.71 -4.01 20.15
CA LEU A 202 -27.29 -2.68 20.21
C LEU A 202 -26.34 -1.77 21.00
N ASP A 203 -26.24 -0.53 20.58
CA ASP A 203 -25.61 0.54 21.35
C ASP A 203 -26.59 1.05 22.44
N ASP A 204 -26.13 2.00 23.25
CA ASP A 204 -26.93 2.57 24.34
C ASP A 204 -28.21 3.28 23.86
N ASP A 205 -28.24 3.67 22.58
CA ASP A 205 -29.38 4.32 21.93
C ASP A 205 -30.34 3.31 21.24
N GLY A 206 -30.06 2.00 21.35
CA GLY A 206 -30.85 0.93 20.76
C GLY A 206 -30.61 0.70 19.26
N ASN A 207 -29.59 1.33 18.65
CA ASN A 207 -29.21 1.11 17.27
C ASN A 207 -28.23 -0.08 17.18
N ILE A 208 -28.13 -0.68 15.99
CA ILE A 208 -27.17 -1.75 15.76
C ILE A 208 -25.76 -1.15 15.75
N SER A 209 -24.95 -1.55 16.74
CA SER A 209 -23.57 -1.07 16.86
C SER A 209 -22.71 -1.54 15.67
N SER A 210 -22.03 -0.62 15.02
CA SER A 210 -21.08 -0.93 13.93
C SER A 210 -19.89 -1.78 14.41
N SER A 211 -19.61 -1.80 15.72
CA SER A 211 -18.56 -2.63 16.30
C SER A 211 -18.96 -4.11 16.39
N ALA A 212 -20.27 -4.42 16.37
CA ALA A 212 -20.80 -5.78 16.45
C ALA A 212 -20.34 -6.70 15.32
N PHE A 213 -19.86 -6.14 14.22
CA PHE A 213 -19.56 -6.90 13.00
C PHE A 213 -18.06 -6.93 12.64
N LYS A 214 -17.23 -6.22 13.39
CA LYS A 214 -15.80 -6.12 13.09
C LYS A 214 -15.11 -7.47 13.34
N PRO A 215 -14.30 -7.94 12.39
CA PRO A 215 -13.43 -9.09 12.62
C PRO A 215 -12.35 -8.76 13.66
N THR A 216 -11.82 -9.79 14.30
CA THR A 216 -10.68 -9.64 15.20
C THR A 216 -9.39 -9.65 14.39
N TYR A 217 -8.51 -8.68 14.66
CA TYR A 217 -7.19 -8.62 14.03
C TYR A 217 -6.15 -9.21 14.96
N ILE A 218 -5.34 -10.12 14.42
CA ILE A 218 -4.21 -10.74 15.11
C ILE A 218 -2.93 -10.38 14.34
N ILE A 219 -2.07 -9.59 14.96
CA ILE A 219 -0.83 -9.10 14.36
C ILE A 219 0.34 -9.84 15.01
N ASP A 220 1.10 -10.60 14.22
CA ASP A 220 2.21 -11.43 14.71
C ASP A 220 1.84 -12.29 15.93
N GLY A 221 0.61 -12.83 15.96
CA GLY A 221 0.09 -13.68 17.02
C GLY A 221 -0.57 -12.97 18.20
N MET A 222 -0.63 -11.63 18.20
CA MET A 222 -1.26 -10.85 19.26
C MET A 222 -2.44 -10.02 18.73
N PRO A 223 -3.52 -9.85 19.52
CA PRO A 223 -4.59 -8.91 19.16
C PRO A 223 -4.06 -7.49 18.99
N GLY A 224 -4.45 -6.82 17.92
CA GLY A 224 -3.96 -5.47 17.62
C GLY A 224 -4.89 -4.70 16.68
N ASP A 225 -4.54 -3.46 16.39
CA ASP A 225 -5.26 -2.61 15.45
C ASP A 225 -4.48 -2.50 14.14
N ILE A 226 -5.09 -2.98 13.06
CA ILE A 226 -4.48 -2.95 11.73
C ILE A 226 -4.29 -1.53 11.17
N ALA A 227 -5.07 -0.56 11.63
CA ALA A 227 -4.93 0.83 11.21
C ALA A 227 -3.59 1.46 11.62
N THR A 228 -2.89 0.86 12.59
CA THR A 228 -1.57 1.31 13.02
C THR A 228 -0.43 0.79 12.15
N LEU A 229 -0.70 -0.20 11.30
CA LEU A 229 0.31 -0.83 10.44
C LEU A 229 0.46 -0.10 9.11
N ASN A 230 1.71 0.04 8.67
CA ASN A 230 1.98 0.46 7.30
C ASN A 230 1.86 -0.75 6.35
N PRO A 231 1.14 -0.64 5.23
CA PRO A 231 1.03 -1.73 4.25
C PRO A 231 2.38 -2.28 3.76
N ASN A 232 3.41 -1.43 3.68
CA ASN A 232 4.75 -1.84 3.27
C ASN A 232 5.46 -2.76 4.28
N ASP A 233 5.02 -2.79 5.54
CA ASP A 233 5.58 -3.64 6.59
C ASP A 233 4.88 -5.00 6.72
N ILE A 234 3.87 -5.27 5.87
CA ILE A 234 3.10 -6.50 5.89
C ILE A 234 3.69 -7.52 4.92
N GLU A 235 3.90 -8.74 5.37
CA GLU A 235 4.32 -9.89 4.56
C GLU A 235 3.10 -10.59 3.96
N SER A 236 2.08 -10.87 4.80
CA SER A 236 0.84 -11.52 4.37
C SER A 236 -0.33 -11.18 5.27
N ILE A 237 -1.53 -11.33 4.72
CA ILE A 237 -2.79 -11.24 5.47
C ILE A 237 -3.58 -12.51 5.17
N GLU A 238 -3.94 -13.25 6.22
CA GLU A 238 -4.79 -14.44 6.14
C GLU A 238 -6.14 -14.15 6.78
N VAL A 239 -7.21 -14.56 6.08
CA VAL A 239 -8.58 -14.37 6.57
C VAL A 239 -9.20 -15.70 6.88
N LEU A 240 -9.44 -15.94 8.18
CA LEU A 240 -10.13 -17.12 8.70
C LEU A 240 -11.63 -16.87 8.73
N LYS A 241 -12.36 -17.60 7.88
CA LYS A 241 -13.79 -17.37 7.67
C LYS A 241 -14.68 -18.39 8.40
N ASP A 242 -14.16 -19.58 8.65
CA ASP A 242 -14.95 -20.69 9.18
C ASP A 242 -14.80 -20.84 10.70
N ALA A 243 -15.86 -21.26 11.36
CA ALA A 243 -15.87 -21.48 12.81
C ALA A 243 -14.79 -22.46 13.27
N SER A 244 -14.47 -23.49 12.46
CA SER A 244 -13.40 -24.44 12.76
C SER A 244 -12.01 -23.77 12.82
N SER A 245 -11.73 -22.86 11.91
CA SER A 245 -10.44 -22.14 11.87
C SER A 245 -10.35 -21.01 12.90
N THR A 246 -11.51 -20.42 13.32
CA THR A 246 -11.55 -19.34 14.31
C THR A 246 -11.75 -19.83 15.75
N ALA A 247 -12.02 -21.13 15.96
CA ALA A 247 -12.33 -21.70 17.28
C ALA A 247 -11.25 -21.44 18.34
N ILE A 248 -9.97 -21.41 17.95
CA ILE A 248 -8.85 -21.15 18.86
C ILE A 248 -8.87 -19.71 19.46
N TYR A 249 -9.60 -18.79 18.84
CA TYR A 249 -9.76 -17.40 19.30
C TYR A 249 -11.02 -17.20 20.14
N GLY A 250 -11.76 -18.29 20.41
CA GLY A 250 -12.96 -18.29 21.24
C GLY A 250 -14.04 -17.31 20.75
N SER A 251 -14.69 -16.60 21.67
CA SER A 251 -15.74 -15.61 21.36
C SER A 251 -15.25 -14.45 20.50
N SER A 252 -14.00 -14.06 20.62
CA SER A 252 -13.39 -12.99 19.78
C SER A 252 -13.34 -13.37 18.31
N GLY A 253 -13.31 -14.67 17.98
CA GLY A 253 -13.34 -15.16 16.61
C GLY A 253 -14.71 -15.26 15.97
N ALA A 254 -15.80 -14.90 16.67
CA ALA A 254 -17.17 -15.09 16.19
C ALA A 254 -17.49 -14.37 14.87
N ASN A 255 -16.92 -13.17 14.66
CA ASN A 255 -17.07 -12.37 13.44
C ASN A 255 -15.98 -12.64 12.39
N GLY A 256 -15.17 -13.71 12.61
CA GLY A 256 -14.01 -14.01 11.82
C GLY A 256 -12.73 -13.39 12.37
N VAL A 257 -11.60 -13.90 11.89
CA VAL A 257 -10.26 -13.46 12.32
C VAL A 257 -9.42 -13.11 11.09
N ILE A 258 -8.77 -11.98 11.15
CA ILE A 258 -7.80 -11.53 10.16
C ILE A 258 -6.43 -11.57 10.80
N ILE A 259 -5.58 -12.46 10.31
CA ILE A 259 -4.23 -12.62 10.79
C ILE A 259 -3.31 -11.81 9.88
N VAL A 260 -2.47 -11.00 10.49
CA VAL A 260 -1.50 -10.17 9.79
C VAL A 260 -0.10 -10.62 10.22
N THR A 261 0.66 -11.09 9.26
CA THR A 261 2.08 -11.40 9.45
C THR A 261 2.90 -10.24 8.90
N THR A 262 3.77 -9.71 9.73
CA THR A 262 4.61 -8.60 9.33
C THR A 262 5.96 -9.07 8.82
N LYS A 263 6.60 -8.23 8.00
CA LYS A 263 7.92 -8.50 7.43
C LYS A 263 8.95 -8.70 8.52
N GLY A 264 9.78 -9.71 8.32
CA GLY A 264 10.97 -9.99 9.11
C GLY A 264 12.21 -10.10 8.23
N ALA A 265 13.36 -10.26 8.83
CA ALA A 265 14.59 -10.51 8.09
C ALA A 265 14.80 -11.99 7.85
N LYS A 266 15.35 -12.32 6.67
CA LYS A 266 15.91 -13.63 6.35
C LYS A 266 17.43 -13.57 6.54
N SER A 267 18.07 -14.72 6.76
CA SER A 267 19.53 -14.79 6.75
C SER A 267 20.08 -14.44 5.36
N GLY A 268 21.15 -13.68 5.33
CA GLY A 268 21.75 -13.23 4.08
C GLY A 268 22.31 -11.81 4.15
N LYS A 269 22.78 -11.32 3.00
CA LYS A 269 23.25 -9.94 2.86
C LYS A 269 22.10 -8.96 3.13
N PRO A 270 22.38 -7.80 3.73
CA PRO A 270 21.37 -6.77 3.91
C PRO A 270 20.75 -6.35 2.57
N VAL A 271 19.42 -6.33 2.54
CA VAL A 271 18.62 -5.84 1.41
C VAL A 271 17.94 -4.54 1.84
N ILE A 272 18.13 -3.51 1.06
CA ILE A 272 17.49 -2.21 1.26
C ILE A 272 16.39 -2.08 0.22
N ASN A 273 15.17 -1.81 0.69
CA ASN A 273 14.04 -1.52 -0.16
C ASN A 273 13.60 -0.07 0.07
N PHE A 274 13.42 0.66 -1.02
CA PHE A 274 12.82 1.99 -1.02
C PHE A 274 11.58 1.98 -1.88
N ASN A 275 10.47 2.47 -1.33
CA ASN A 275 9.20 2.57 -2.02
C ASN A 275 8.65 3.99 -1.85
N ALA A 276 8.23 4.61 -2.94
CA ALA A 276 7.61 5.93 -2.93
C ALA A 276 6.50 5.99 -3.96
N TYR A 277 5.37 6.56 -3.57
CA TYR A 277 4.31 6.87 -4.50
C TYR A 277 3.63 8.20 -4.18
N ALA A 278 3.02 8.80 -5.20
CA ALA A 278 2.12 9.93 -5.08
C ALA A 278 0.89 9.70 -5.96
N GLY A 279 -0.27 10.10 -5.46
CA GLY A 279 -1.53 9.95 -6.18
C GLY A 279 -2.51 11.06 -5.84
N THR A 280 -3.48 11.30 -6.72
CA THR A 280 -4.57 12.26 -6.48
C THR A 280 -5.88 11.53 -6.25
N THR A 281 -6.66 12.02 -5.29
CA THR A 281 -8.03 11.58 -5.04
C THR A 281 -8.99 12.60 -5.65
N LEU A 282 -9.88 12.13 -6.51
CA LEU A 282 -10.87 12.95 -7.20
C LEU A 282 -12.27 12.44 -6.87
N GLY A 283 -13.23 13.34 -6.74
CA GLY A 283 -14.65 13.00 -6.62
C GLY A 283 -15.18 12.46 -7.96
N ALA A 284 -15.35 11.15 -8.11
CA ALA A 284 -15.67 10.53 -9.40
C ALA A 284 -17.12 10.75 -9.84
N ARG A 285 -18.08 10.88 -8.93
CA ARG A 285 -19.51 11.02 -9.22
C ARG A 285 -20.21 11.86 -8.17
N VAL A 286 -19.95 13.16 -8.21
CA VAL A 286 -20.67 14.10 -7.35
C VAL A 286 -21.97 14.52 -8.06
N PRO A 287 -23.12 14.42 -7.40
CA PRO A 287 -24.38 14.95 -7.95
C PRO A 287 -24.23 16.44 -8.24
N LYS A 288 -24.67 16.87 -9.41
CA LYS A 288 -24.70 18.29 -9.75
C LYS A 288 -25.93 18.94 -9.14
N MET A 289 -25.73 20.08 -8.49
CA MET A 289 -26.83 20.89 -8.00
C MET A 289 -27.63 21.47 -9.17
N ARG A 290 -28.94 21.63 -8.97
CA ARG A 290 -29.78 22.37 -9.93
C ARG A 290 -29.53 23.86 -9.73
N THR A 291 -29.25 24.57 -10.81
CA THR A 291 -29.05 26.00 -10.82
C THR A 291 -29.88 26.63 -11.94
N GLY A 292 -30.00 27.96 -11.95
CA GLY A 292 -30.75 28.73 -12.99
C GLY A 292 -32.19 28.27 -13.14
N ASP A 293 -32.68 28.31 -14.37
CA ASP A 293 -34.08 27.98 -14.70
C ASP A 293 -34.51 26.59 -14.22
N SER A 294 -33.61 25.63 -14.19
CA SER A 294 -33.90 24.27 -13.71
C SER A 294 -34.29 24.28 -12.23
N TYR A 295 -33.60 25.08 -11.40
CA TYR A 295 -33.94 25.25 -10.00
C TYR A 295 -35.21 26.06 -9.82
N LEU A 296 -35.35 27.19 -10.53
CA LEU A 296 -36.53 28.05 -10.46
C LEU A 296 -37.82 27.30 -10.79
N ASN A 297 -37.81 26.56 -11.90
CA ASN A 297 -38.97 25.79 -12.33
C ASN A 297 -39.29 24.67 -11.30
N TYR A 298 -38.30 23.98 -10.76
CA TYR A 298 -38.51 22.96 -9.76
C TYR A 298 -39.19 23.52 -8.49
N ILE A 299 -38.72 24.66 -7.99
CA ILE A 299 -39.32 25.32 -6.82
C ILE A 299 -40.72 25.84 -7.13
N LYS A 300 -40.91 26.57 -8.26
CA LYS A 300 -42.23 27.04 -8.69
C LYS A 300 -43.25 25.90 -8.83
N ASP A 301 -42.81 24.77 -9.40
CA ASP A 301 -43.68 23.62 -9.54
C ASP A 301 -44.09 23.03 -8.17
N SER A 302 -43.25 23.12 -7.17
CA SER A 302 -43.58 22.66 -5.80
C SER A 302 -44.60 23.53 -5.09
N TYR A 303 -44.72 24.83 -5.49
CA TYR A 303 -45.69 25.77 -4.94
C TYR A 303 -47.02 25.80 -5.70
N LYS A 304 -47.11 25.19 -6.90
CA LYS A 304 -48.35 25.12 -7.68
C LYS A 304 -49.57 24.59 -6.88
N PRO A 305 -49.44 23.52 -6.09
CA PRO A 305 -50.57 23.02 -5.30
C PRO A 305 -51.09 24.02 -4.25
N VAL A 306 -50.24 24.95 -3.81
CA VAL A 306 -50.56 25.99 -2.82
C VAL A 306 -51.21 27.21 -3.46
N GLY A 307 -51.14 27.31 -4.81
CA GLY A 307 -51.71 28.40 -5.57
C GLY A 307 -50.90 29.69 -5.60
N THR A 308 -49.68 29.69 -5.03
CA THR A 308 -48.79 30.86 -5.04
C THR A 308 -48.01 30.90 -6.35
N THR A 309 -48.06 32.03 -7.04
CA THR A 309 -47.36 32.30 -8.30
C THR A 309 -46.38 33.47 -8.22
N ASN A 310 -46.43 34.26 -7.15
CA ASN A 310 -45.54 35.41 -6.94
C ASN A 310 -44.14 34.90 -6.55
N GLU A 311 -43.15 35.23 -7.38
CA GLU A 311 -41.76 34.82 -7.18
C GLU A 311 -41.14 35.37 -5.89
N GLU A 312 -41.45 36.63 -5.55
CA GLU A 312 -40.93 37.24 -4.32
C GLU A 312 -41.46 36.54 -3.07
N GLU A 313 -42.72 36.08 -3.10
CA GLU A 313 -43.33 35.29 -2.04
C GLU A 313 -42.75 33.86 -1.98
N ILE A 314 -42.53 33.22 -3.13
CA ILE A 314 -41.98 31.88 -3.25
C ILE A 314 -40.51 31.81 -2.73
N PHE A 315 -39.70 32.79 -3.12
CA PHE A 315 -38.26 32.76 -2.85
C PHE A 315 -37.86 33.59 -1.61
N GLY A 316 -38.71 34.53 -1.14
CA GLY A 316 -38.47 35.37 0.03
C GLY A 316 -37.13 36.11 -0.05
N GLU A 317 -36.33 36.07 1.00
CA GLU A 317 -35.01 36.72 1.10
C GLU A 317 -34.01 36.32 -0.01
N ARG A 318 -34.23 35.16 -0.65
CA ARG A 318 -33.38 34.67 -1.75
C ARG A 318 -33.70 35.29 -3.10
N TYR A 319 -34.79 36.06 -3.21
CA TYR A 319 -35.22 36.64 -4.46
C TYR A 319 -34.21 37.64 -5.05
N ASP A 320 -33.52 38.38 -4.18
CA ASP A 320 -32.47 39.30 -4.61
C ASP A 320 -31.25 38.57 -5.17
N ALA A 321 -30.88 37.42 -4.60
CA ALA A 321 -29.80 36.60 -5.12
C ALA A 321 -30.13 36.05 -6.53
N ILE A 322 -31.40 35.71 -6.79
CA ILE A 322 -31.88 35.28 -8.10
C ILE A 322 -31.78 36.43 -9.11
N LYS A 323 -32.28 37.62 -8.76
CA LYS A 323 -32.20 38.81 -9.61
C LYS A 323 -30.77 39.19 -9.98
N ASN A 324 -29.86 39.05 -9.01
CA ASN A 324 -28.44 39.32 -9.17
C ASN A 324 -27.66 38.18 -9.84
N ASN A 325 -28.36 37.11 -10.26
CA ASN A 325 -27.75 35.91 -10.88
C ASN A 325 -26.64 35.26 -10.03
N GLN A 326 -26.79 35.25 -8.70
CA GLN A 326 -25.83 34.74 -7.75
C GLN A 326 -26.01 33.22 -7.55
N TRP A 327 -25.69 32.48 -8.58
CA TRP A 327 -25.75 31.02 -8.54
C TRP A 327 -24.42 30.42 -8.08
N VAL A 328 -24.48 29.45 -7.19
CA VAL A 328 -23.30 28.74 -6.68
C VAL A 328 -23.54 27.23 -6.61
N ASN A 329 -22.57 26.47 -7.04
CA ASN A 329 -22.54 25.04 -6.81
C ASN A 329 -21.72 24.75 -5.54
N TRP A 330 -22.38 24.66 -4.41
CA TRP A 330 -21.73 24.44 -3.13
C TRP A 330 -20.94 23.12 -3.09
N GLY A 331 -21.33 22.12 -3.90
CA GLY A 331 -20.56 20.87 -4.04
C GLY A 331 -19.16 21.12 -4.60
N ASP A 332 -19.02 22.00 -5.58
CA ASP A 332 -17.72 22.36 -6.16
C ASP A 332 -16.90 23.26 -5.21
N GLU A 333 -17.55 24.03 -4.35
CA GLU A 333 -16.90 24.89 -3.36
C GLU A 333 -16.26 24.11 -2.19
N VAL A 334 -16.81 22.95 -1.86
CA VAL A 334 -16.33 22.14 -0.73
C VAL A 334 -15.41 20.99 -1.13
N LEU A 335 -15.36 20.70 -2.44
CA LEU A 335 -14.55 19.60 -2.96
C LEU A 335 -13.34 20.10 -3.73
N HIS A 336 -12.18 19.54 -3.39
CA HIS A 336 -10.91 19.80 -4.06
C HIS A 336 -10.26 18.47 -4.48
N SER A 337 -9.18 18.57 -5.24
CA SER A 337 -8.34 17.40 -5.49
C SER A 337 -7.52 17.06 -4.25
N GLY A 338 -7.69 15.86 -3.74
CA GLY A 338 -6.84 15.34 -2.67
C GLY A 338 -5.46 14.93 -3.19
N LEU A 339 -4.44 14.98 -2.33
CA LEU A 339 -3.09 14.51 -2.63
C LEU A 339 -2.66 13.49 -1.58
N LYS A 340 -2.18 12.35 -2.05
CA LYS A 340 -1.67 11.28 -1.20
C LYS A 340 -0.23 10.99 -1.56
N GLN A 341 0.64 10.94 -0.56
CA GLN A 341 2.05 10.63 -0.71
C GLN A 341 2.48 9.62 0.34
N ASN A 342 3.31 8.68 -0.06
CA ASN A 342 3.91 7.72 0.86
C ASN A 342 5.38 7.52 0.49
N TYR A 343 6.22 7.46 1.51
CA TYR A 343 7.64 7.17 1.40
C TYR A 343 8.00 6.13 2.44
N SER A 344 8.58 5.03 1.99
CA SER A 344 8.95 3.90 2.84
C SER A 344 10.37 3.46 2.52
N ILE A 345 11.18 3.28 3.54
CA ILE A 345 12.49 2.66 3.45
C ILE A 345 12.56 1.52 4.44
N SER A 346 13.07 0.38 4.01
CA SER A 346 13.31 -0.74 4.90
C SER A 346 14.65 -1.40 4.64
N VAL A 347 15.22 -1.95 5.69
CA VAL A 347 16.48 -2.72 5.65
C VAL A 347 16.23 -4.04 6.35
N ALA A 348 16.52 -5.13 5.67
CA ALA A 348 16.35 -6.49 6.19
C ALA A 348 17.63 -7.30 5.92
N GLY A 349 18.12 -8.02 6.91
CA GLY A 349 19.30 -8.86 6.72
C GLY A 349 19.76 -9.50 8.03
N GLY A 350 20.80 -10.29 7.96
CA GLY A 350 21.36 -10.92 9.14
C GLY A 350 22.13 -12.20 8.85
N THR A 351 22.59 -12.82 9.91
CA THR A 351 23.23 -14.14 9.91
C THR A 351 22.19 -15.24 10.12
N GLU A 352 22.61 -16.50 10.16
CA GLU A 352 21.72 -17.61 10.54
C GLU A 352 21.16 -17.43 11.97
N LYS A 353 21.96 -16.87 12.87
CA LYS A 353 21.60 -16.70 14.29
C LYS A 353 20.93 -15.39 14.62
N THR A 354 21.26 -14.31 13.90
CA THR A 354 20.73 -12.98 14.18
C THR A 354 20.10 -12.43 12.92
N LYS A 355 18.82 -12.11 12.96
CA LYS A 355 18.08 -11.51 11.85
C LYS A 355 17.50 -10.20 12.32
N ALA A 356 17.62 -9.15 11.51
CA ALA A 356 17.13 -7.84 11.86
C ALA A 356 16.36 -7.21 10.68
N TYR A 357 15.23 -6.62 11.01
CA TYR A 357 14.40 -5.82 10.11
C TYR A 357 14.20 -4.44 10.72
N PHE A 358 14.34 -3.41 9.91
CA PHE A 358 14.09 -2.02 10.27
C PHE A 358 13.31 -1.35 9.15
N SER A 359 12.30 -0.55 9.50
CA SER A 359 11.59 0.29 8.53
C SER A 359 11.29 1.67 9.09
N LEU A 360 11.25 2.64 8.16
CA LEU A 360 10.74 3.98 8.38
C LEU A 360 9.72 4.28 7.28
N ASN A 361 8.57 4.78 7.67
CA ASN A 361 7.49 5.13 6.76
C ASN A 361 6.95 6.52 7.08
N TYR A 362 6.66 7.27 6.02
CA TYR A 362 5.96 8.55 6.09
C TYR A 362 4.79 8.53 5.11
N THR A 363 3.62 8.89 5.60
CA THR A 363 2.41 9.05 4.79
C THR A 363 1.83 10.43 5.03
N ASP A 364 1.50 11.15 3.96
CA ASP A 364 0.77 12.42 3.97
C ASP A 364 -0.43 12.28 3.03
N GLU A 365 -1.62 12.35 3.59
CA GLU A 365 -2.88 12.28 2.87
C GLU A 365 -3.67 13.56 3.09
N LYS A 366 -3.98 14.24 2.02
CA LYS A 366 -4.95 15.33 1.97
C LYS A 366 -6.20 14.79 1.28
N SER A 367 -7.32 14.89 1.95
CA SER A 367 -8.59 14.44 1.38
C SER A 367 -9.10 15.41 0.31
N MET A 368 -10.27 15.10 -0.23
CA MET A 368 -10.96 16.02 -1.13
C MET A 368 -11.66 17.18 -0.40
N TYR A 369 -11.69 17.17 0.94
CA TYR A 369 -12.27 18.24 1.75
C TYR A 369 -11.19 19.21 2.22
N GLU A 370 -11.52 20.50 2.24
CA GLU A 370 -10.61 21.52 2.73
C GLU A 370 -10.26 21.31 4.21
N ASN A 371 -8.97 21.45 4.57
CA ASN A 371 -8.46 21.28 5.94
C ASN A 371 -8.65 19.86 6.55
N ASP A 372 -8.92 18.87 5.71
CA ASP A 372 -8.96 17.46 6.11
C ASP A 372 -7.68 16.78 5.64
N ASN A 373 -6.80 16.46 6.59
CA ASN A 373 -5.50 15.86 6.30
C ASN A 373 -5.08 14.88 7.39
N TYR A 374 -4.27 13.90 6.99
CA TYR A 374 -3.74 12.86 7.84
C TYR A 374 -2.26 12.61 7.54
N LYS A 375 -1.42 12.76 8.55
CA LYS A 375 0.02 12.52 8.46
C LYS A 375 0.43 11.45 9.44
N VAL A 376 1.20 10.48 8.97
CA VAL A 376 1.70 9.39 9.81
C VAL A 376 3.20 9.22 9.59
N TYR A 377 3.91 9.10 10.69
CA TYR A 377 5.28 8.66 10.76
C TYR A 377 5.28 7.33 11.51
N SER A 378 5.77 6.27 10.90
CA SER A 378 5.87 4.98 11.58
C SER A 378 7.26 4.39 11.43
N THR A 379 7.69 3.70 12.44
CA THR A 379 8.95 2.95 12.45
C THR A 379 8.70 1.58 13.04
N ARG A 380 9.42 0.60 12.52
CA ARG A 380 9.38 -0.76 13.02
C ARG A 380 10.79 -1.30 13.15
N VAL A 381 11.03 -2.00 14.25
CA VAL A 381 12.27 -2.72 14.52
C VAL A 381 11.91 -4.13 14.94
N ARG A 382 12.43 -5.12 14.24
CA ARG A 382 12.33 -6.53 14.61
C ARG A 382 13.71 -7.14 14.61
N ILE A 383 14.06 -7.79 15.70
CA ILE A 383 15.30 -8.52 15.85
C ILE A 383 14.96 -9.91 16.38
N ASP A 384 15.34 -10.94 15.66
CA ASP A 384 15.19 -12.33 16.04
C ASP A 384 16.60 -12.92 16.26
N GLN A 385 16.87 -13.45 17.44
CA GLN A 385 18.16 -13.99 17.86
C GLN A 385 18.01 -15.45 18.31
N GLU A 386 18.69 -16.35 17.63
CA GLU A 386 18.90 -17.70 18.12
C GLU A 386 20.09 -17.71 19.09
N ILE A 387 19.80 -17.84 20.38
CA ILE A 387 20.83 -17.88 21.43
C ILE A 387 21.51 -19.25 21.41
N ASN A 388 20.73 -20.30 21.33
CA ASN A 388 21.18 -21.69 21.16
C ASN A 388 20.05 -22.54 20.55
N LYS A 389 20.26 -23.84 20.33
CA LYS A 389 19.27 -24.72 19.72
C LYS A 389 17.94 -24.85 20.47
N TRP A 390 17.88 -24.36 21.70
CA TRP A 390 16.73 -24.49 22.61
C TRP A 390 16.08 -23.14 22.92
N ILE A 391 16.80 -22.02 22.73
CA ILE A 391 16.38 -20.71 23.14
C ILE A 391 16.48 -19.73 21.96
N ASN A 392 15.34 -19.21 21.56
CA ASN A 392 15.21 -18.11 20.64
C ASN A 392 14.66 -16.89 21.40
N ALA A 393 15.24 -15.74 21.20
CA ALA A 393 14.76 -14.47 21.72
C ALA A 393 14.46 -13.52 20.57
N GLY A 394 13.38 -12.80 20.68
CA GLY A 394 13.00 -11.82 19.66
C GLY A 394 12.44 -10.55 20.31
N ILE A 395 12.66 -9.44 19.65
CA ILE A 395 12.03 -8.16 19.95
C ILE A 395 11.35 -7.65 18.68
N ASN A 396 10.11 -7.22 18.81
CA ASN A 396 9.33 -6.65 17.74
C ASN A 396 8.65 -5.38 18.28
N VAL A 397 9.15 -4.23 17.89
CA VAL A 397 8.68 -2.93 18.33
C VAL A 397 8.18 -2.15 17.14
N GLN A 398 6.98 -1.59 17.28
CA GLN A 398 6.41 -0.65 16.34
C GLN A 398 6.06 0.64 17.09
N ALA A 399 6.42 1.76 16.50
CA ALA A 399 6.01 3.08 16.95
C ALA A 399 5.37 3.84 15.80
N SER A 400 4.25 4.49 16.07
CA SER A 400 3.54 5.31 15.10
C SER A 400 3.14 6.62 15.75
N PHE A 401 3.39 7.71 15.04
CA PHE A 401 2.93 9.05 15.40
C PHE A 401 2.06 9.59 14.27
N SER A 402 0.82 9.90 14.58
CA SER A 402 -0.13 10.43 13.61
C SER A 402 -0.67 11.79 14.03
N ASN A 403 -0.90 12.62 13.02
CA ASN A 403 -1.61 13.90 13.17
C ASN A 403 -2.76 13.91 12.18
N LYS A 404 -3.99 14.05 12.68
CA LYS A 404 -5.21 14.05 11.90
C LYS A 404 -5.98 15.33 12.16
N ASN A 405 -6.19 16.11 11.12
CA ASN A 405 -7.21 17.15 11.10
C ASN A 405 -8.40 16.57 10.35
N SER A 406 -9.53 16.48 11.00
CA SER A 406 -10.73 15.91 10.41
C SER A 406 -11.82 16.95 10.38
N ARG A 407 -12.48 17.10 9.23
CA ARG A 407 -13.74 17.83 9.11
C ARG A 407 -14.89 16.85 8.98
N ASN A 408 -16.04 17.21 9.52
CA ASN A 408 -17.26 16.48 9.26
C ASN A 408 -17.56 16.53 7.76
N ALA A 409 -18.17 15.47 7.22
CA ALA A 409 -18.54 15.39 5.83
C ALA A 409 -19.52 16.54 5.49
N VAL A 410 -18.98 17.60 4.89
CA VAL A 410 -19.75 18.81 4.54
C VAL A 410 -20.46 18.69 3.19
N LEU A 411 -20.14 17.66 2.40
CA LEU A 411 -20.71 17.45 1.06
C LEU A 411 -22.24 17.29 1.10
N GLU A 412 -22.75 16.51 2.04
CA GLU A 412 -24.19 16.31 2.20
C GLU A 412 -24.88 17.66 2.47
N ARG A 413 -24.37 18.44 3.41
CA ARG A 413 -24.88 19.76 3.72
C ARG A 413 -24.81 20.68 2.49
N ALA A 414 -23.69 20.68 1.77
CA ALA A 414 -23.50 21.46 0.55
C ALA A 414 -24.56 21.12 -0.51
N LEU A 415 -24.80 19.83 -0.76
CA LEU A 415 -25.76 19.37 -1.76
C LEU A 415 -27.23 19.66 -1.39
N PHE A 416 -27.54 19.72 -0.10
CA PHE A 416 -28.88 20.10 0.38
C PHE A 416 -29.06 21.60 0.57
N SER A 417 -28.01 22.38 0.49
CA SER A 417 -28.09 23.84 0.59
C SER A 417 -28.69 24.43 -0.66
N THR A 418 -29.30 25.62 -0.51
CA THR A 418 -29.85 26.35 -1.63
C THR A 418 -28.73 26.79 -2.57
N PRO A 419 -28.83 26.59 -3.90
CA PRO A 419 -27.78 26.91 -4.86
C PRO A 419 -27.70 28.41 -5.18
N LEU A 420 -27.91 29.25 -4.19
CA LEU A 420 -27.91 30.70 -4.26
C LEU A 420 -27.01 31.26 -3.17
N GLY A 421 -26.28 32.32 -3.47
CA GLY A 421 -25.39 33.01 -2.55
C GLY A 421 -24.06 33.39 -3.19
N VAL A 422 -23.19 33.96 -2.37
CA VAL A 422 -21.84 34.39 -2.77
C VAL A 422 -20.83 33.74 -1.85
N PRO A 423 -19.91 32.90 -2.36
CA PRO A 423 -18.94 32.17 -1.51
C PRO A 423 -17.93 33.08 -0.80
N TYR A 424 -17.55 34.19 -1.45
CA TYR A 424 -16.53 35.13 -0.96
C TYR A 424 -16.99 36.57 -1.07
N ASN A 425 -16.64 37.38 -0.07
CA ASN A 425 -16.78 38.84 -0.13
C ASN A 425 -15.76 39.43 -1.11
N GLU A 426 -15.92 40.72 -1.45
CA GLU A 426 -15.00 41.48 -2.33
C GLU A 426 -13.55 41.51 -1.79
N ASP A 427 -13.37 41.44 -0.49
CA ASP A 427 -12.07 41.36 0.19
C ASP A 427 -11.44 39.95 0.23
N GLY A 428 -12.14 38.95 -0.36
CA GLY A 428 -11.73 37.55 -0.37
C GLY A 428 -12.03 36.79 0.92
N SER A 429 -12.67 37.40 1.91
CA SER A 429 -13.12 36.71 3.11
C SER A 429 -14.33 35.83 2.81
N ILE A 430 -14.50 34.79 3.64
CA ILE A 430 -15.59 33.80 3.51
C ILE A 430 -16.89 34.47 3.99
N THR A 431 -17.95 34.41 3.16
CA THR A 431 -19.28 34.90 3.49
C THR A 431 -19.97 34.02 4.55
N GLU A 432 -21.05 34.55 5.14
CA GLU A 432 -21.91 33.76 6.03
C GLU A 432 -22.59 32.61 5.28
N ASP A 433 -22.93 32.76 4.00
CA ASP A 433 -23.50 31.70 3.17
C ASP A 433 -22.55 30.51 3.11
N ARG A 434 -21.27 30.74 2.83
CA ARG A 434 -20.26 29.68 2.78
C ARG A 434 -19.99 29.07 4.17
N LYS A 435 -19.95 29.88 5.22
CA LYS A 435 -19.79 29.38 6.60
C LYS A 435 -20.93 28.46 7.02
N SER A 436 -22.14 28.72 6.53
CA SER A 436 -23.30 27.85 6.85
C SER A 436 -23.24 26.51 6.15
N VAL A 437 -22.51 26.40 5.05
CA VAL A 437 -22.36 25.18 4.22
C VAL A 437 -21.11 24.39 4.60
N VAL A 438 -20.02 25.06 4.93
CA VAL A 438 -18.70 24.53 5.26
C VAL A 438 -18.53 24.48 6.78
#